data_d11f00cf0a5d30cb22e4051471d77109
#
_entry.id   d11f00cf0a5d30cb22e4051471d77109
#
_cell.length_a   1.000
_cell.length_b   1.000
_cell.length_c   1.000
_cell.angle_alpha   90.00
_cell.angle_beta   90.00
_cell.angle_gamma   90.00
#
_symmetry.space_group_name_H-M   'P 1'
#
loop_
_entity.id
_entity.type
_entity.pdbx_description
1 polymer ?
#
loop_
_entity_poly.entity_id
_entity_poly.type
_entity_poly.pdbx_seq_one_letter_code
_entity_poly.pdbx_strand_id
1 'polypeptide(L)'
;RWWLPVLTLALLGAALFMGGLDWVDRFDADRLAADGAVRALTREATWQGALAYWPLGSGLGSYAWVFPRFQSPEVGYYLLDLAHSDYLQILMETGVLGLAAMMLALALMGRRVVQLVRAARGGWSGADRVAVACGLGLLATLLHAWVDYPLRIPANAMLAAFLLGVFLREPPPAPAGQHV
;
A
#
# COMPACT_ATOMS: atom_id res chain seq x y z
N ARG A 1 5.18 1.02 -37.07
CA ARG A 1 4.79 1.09 -35.61
C ARG A 1 3.38 1.68 -35.38
N TRP A 2 2.59 1.77 -36.41
CA TRP A 2 1.19 2.24 -36.37
C TRP A 2 0.21 1.25 -35.71
N TRP A 3 0.60 -0.02 -35.58
CA TRP A 3 -0.21 -1.08 -34.93
C TRP A 3 -0.33 -0.92 -33.41
N LEU A 4 0.62 -0.23 -32.74
CA LEU A 4 0.56 0.00 -31.28
C LEU A 4 -0.69 0.81 -30.88
N PRO A 5 -0.97 2.00 -31.47
CA PRO A 5 -2.19 2.73 -31.13
C PRO A 5 -3.46 1.96 -31.50
N VAL A 6 -3.44 1.20 -32.60
CA VAL A 6 -4.59 0.36 -32.98
C VAL A 6 -4.82 -0.75 -31.97
N LEU A 7 -3.77 -1.43 -31.52
CA LEU A 7 -3.86 -2.46 -30.48
C LEU A 7 -4.33 -1.86 -29.15
N THR A 8 -3.82 -0.69 -28.77
CA THR A 8 -4.25 0.00 -27.55
C THR A 8 -5.73 0.36 -27.61
N LEU A 9 -6.20 0.92 -28.72
CA LEU A 9 -7.62 1.24 -28.92
C LEU A 9 -8.50 -0.02 -28.94
N ALA A 10 -8.03 -1.11 -29.55
CA ALA A 10 -8.74 -2.38 -29.57
C ALA A 10 -8.86 -2.99 -28.18
N LEU A 11 -7.78 -2.96 -27.38
CA LEU A 11 -7.78 -3.44 -25.99
C LEU A 11 -8.67 -2.57 -25.10
N LEU A 12 -8.63 -1.24 -25.26
CA LEU A 12 -9.53 -0.31 -24.56
C LEU A 12 -10.99 -0.57 -24.95
N GLY A 13 -11.27 -0.73 -26.25
CA GLY A 13 -12.61 -1.05 -26.75
C GLY A 13 -13.11 -2.39 -26.23
N ALA A 14 -12.26 -3.42 -26.21
CA ALA A 14 -12.58 -4.74 -25.64
C ALA A 14 -12.83 -4.65 -24.12
N ALA A 15 -12.00 -3.91 -23.38
CA ALA A 15 -12.19 -3.70 -21.95
C ALA A 15 -13.51 -2.96 -21.63
N LEU A 16 -13.84 -1.94 -22.41
CA LEU A 16 -15.11 -1.20 -22.27
C LEU A 16 -16.31 -2.09 -22.65
N PHE A 17 -16.18 -2.91 -23.70
CA PHE A 17 -17.23 -3.83 -24.14
C PHE A 17 -17.44 -4.97 -23.13
N MET A 18 -16.35 -5.57 -22.60
CA MET A 18 -16.41 -6.66 -21.61
C MET A 18 -16.87 -6.16 -20.24
N GLY A 19 -16.57 -4.91 -19.89
CA GLY A 19 -17.00 -4.28 -18.65
C GLY A 19 -18.49 -3.88 -18.66
N GLY A 20 -19.08 -3.71 -19.85
CA GLY A 20 -20.47 -3.28 -20.03
C GLY A 20 -20.79 -1.95 -19.34
N LEU A 21 -22.09 -1.68 -19.17
CA LEU A 21 -22.59 -0.53 -18.40
C LEU A 21 -22.35 -0.65 -16.89
N ASP A 22 -21.97 -1.83 -16.41
CA ASP A 22 -21.65 -2.09 -14.99
C ASP A 22 -20.51 -1.20 -14.48
N TRP A 23 -19.63 -0.73 -15.38
CA TRP A 23 -18.60 0.24 -15.03
C TRP A 23 -19.17 1.61 -14.65
N VAL A 24 -20.20 2.06 -15.40
CA VAL A 24 -20.84 3.35 -15.14
C VAL A 24 -21.58 3.29 -13.80
N ASP A 25 -22.27 2.20 -13.53
CA ASP A 25 -22.99 1.99 -12.26
C ASP A 25 -22.04 1.92 -11.04
N ARG A 26 -20.78 1.54 -11.24
CA ARG A 26 -19.77 1.57 -10.16
C ARG A 26 -19.34 2.98 -9.76
N PHE A 27 -19.51 3.95 -10.65
CA PHE A 27 -19.22 5.37 -10.39
C PHE A 27 -20.49 6.15 -10.00
N ASP A 28 -21.59 5.46 -9.70
CA ASP A 28 -22.77 6.08 -9.13
C ASP A 28 -22.42 6.74 -7.78
N ALA A 29 -22.79 8.02 -7.64
CA ALA A 29 -22.42 8.82 -6.48
C ALA A 29 -22.96 8.25 -5.16
N ASP A 30 -24.17 7.68 -5.19
CA ASP A 30 -24.81 7.11 -4.00
C ASP A 30 -24.12 5.81 -3.57
N ARG A 31 -23.70 4.98 -4.52
CA ARG A 31 -22.91 3.77 -4.24
C ARG A 31 -21.53 4.12 -3.70
N LEU A 32 -20.84 5.07 -4.31
CA LEU A 32 -19.53 5.52 -3.82
C LEU A 32 -19.62 6.11 -2.41
N ALA A 33 -20.68 6.85 -2.12
CA ALA A 33 -20.93 7.38 -0.77
C ALA A 33 -21.20 6.25 0.23
N ALA A 34 -22.02 5.25 -0.13
CA ALA A 34 -22.32 4.09 0.71
C ALA A 34 -21.06 3.26 0.99
N ASP A 35 -20.26 2.94 -0.03
CA ASP A 35 -18.99 2.23 0.12
C ASP A 35 -18.01 3.00 1.01
N GLY A 36 -17.94 4.32 0.83
CA GLY A 36 -17.13 5.21 1.66
C GLY A 36 -17.56 5.19 3.12
N ALA A 37 -18.86 5.19 3.40
CA ALA A 37 -19.41 5.12 4.74
C ALA A 37 -19.08 3.78 5.42
N VAL A 38 -19.26 2.65 4.73
CA VAL A 38 -18.91 1.31 5.25
C VAL A 38 -17.41 1.24 5.57
N ARG A 39 -16.54 1.74 4.69
CA ARG A 39 -15.08 1.79 4.94
C ARG A 39 -14.73 2.66 6.15
N ALA A 40 -15.41 3.79 6.33
CA ALA A 40 -15.20 4.66 7.49
C ALA A 40 -15.60 3.97 8.79
N LEU A 41 -16.77 3.34 8.84
CA LEU A 41 -17.24 2.56 9.99
C LEU A 41 -16.32 1.39 10.30
N THR A 42 -15.84 0.69 9.26
CA THR A 42 -14.90 -0.43 9.41
C THR A 42 -13.57 0.05 10.02
N ARG A 43 -13.03 1.18 9.57
CA ARG A 43 -11.79 1.73 10.12
C ARG A 43 -11.96 2.19 11.57
N GLU A 44 -13.09 2.83 11.89
CA GLU A 44 -13.39 3.23 13.27
C GLU A 44 -13.49 2.00 14.18
N ALA A 45 -14.24 0.98 13.78
CA ALA A 45 -14.36 -0.27 14.53
C ALA A 45 -12.99 -0.99 14.69
N THR A 46 -12.16 -0.96 13.64
CA THR A 46 -10.79 -1.51 13.70
C THR A 46 -9.92 -0.74 14.70
N TRP A 47 -10.05 0.58 14.77
CA TRP A 47 -9.35 1.40 15.75
C TRP A 47 -9.77 1.04 17.18
N GLN A 48 -11.07 0.88 17.44
CA GLN A 48 -11.58 0.43 18.75
C GLN A 48 -11.02 -0.96 19.11
N GLY A 49 -10.96 -1.87 18.13
CA GLY A 49 -10.33 -3.17 18.28
C GLY A 49 -8.84 -3.07 18.61
N ALA A 50 -8.10 -2.19 17.94
CA ALA A 50 -6.68 -1.97 18.20
C ALA A 50 -6.44 -1.46 19.62
N LEU A 51 -7.28 -0.56 20.11
CA LEU A 51 -7.22 -0.06 21.50
C LEU A 51 -7.53 -1.18 22.51
N ALA A 52 -8.55 -2.01 22.23
CA ALA A 52 -8.96 -3.08 23.14
C ALA A 52 -7.88 -4.18 23.29
N TYR A 53 -7.07 -4.41 22.25
CA TYR A 53 -5.98 -5.40 22.26
C TYR A 53 -4.60 -4.79 22.52
N TRP A 54 -4.54 -3.49 22.81
CA TRP A 54 -3.26 -2.84 23.14
C TRP A 54 -2.67 -3.39 24.45
N PRO A 55 -1.34 -3.58 24.58
CA PRO A 55 -0.30 -3.26 23.58
C PRO A 55 0.13 -4.42 22.65
N LEU A 56 -0.34 -5.65 22.85
CA LEU A 56 0.19 -6.83 22.17
C LEU A 56 -0.49 -7.14 20.82
N GLY A 57 -1.69 -6.58 20.62
CA GLY A 57 -2.53 -6.94 19.47
C GLY A 57 -3.32 -8.22 19.71
N SER A 58 -4.22 -8.52 18.78
CA SER A 58 -5.12 -9.69 18.83
C SER A 58 -4.47 -10.98 18.30
N GLY A 59 -3.30 -10.88 17.69
CA GLY A 59 -2.60 -11.95 17.00
C GLY A 59 -2.59 -11.77 15.48
N LEU A 60 -1.45 -12.08 14.86
CA LEU A 60 -1.28 -11.95 13.40
C LEU A 60 -2.28 -12.86 12.67
N GLY A 61 -3.02 -12.29 11.69
CA GLY A 61 -4.02 -13.00 10.92
C GLY A 61 -5.34 -13.26 11.65
N SER A 62 -5.55 -12.68 12.83
CA SER A 62 -6.76 -12.89 13.61
C SER A 62 -7.91 -11.94 13.26
N TYR A 63 -7.70 -10.98 12.37
CA TYR A 63 -8.65 -9.91 12.09
C TYR A 63 -10.07 -10.41 11.82
N ALA A 64 -10.24 -11.31 10.86
CA ALA A 64 -11.55 -11.84 10.46
C ALA A 64 -12.33 -12.51 11.62
N TRP A 65 -11.61 -13.04 12.63
CA TRP A 65 -12.21 -13.73 13.77
C TRP A 65 -12.55 -12.79 14.93
N VAL A 66 -11.78 -11.71 15.05
CA VAL A 66 -11.86 -10.79 16.18
C VAL A 66 -12.71 -9.56 15.84
N PHE A 67 -12.60 -9.05 14.62
CA PHE A 67 -13.27 -7.84 14.13
C PHE A 67 -14.80 -7.85 14.31
N PRO A 68 -15.55 -8.99 14.12
CA PRO A 68 -16.99 -8.99 14.29
C PRO A 68 -17.49 -8.52 15.67
N ARG A 69 -16.62 -8.54 16.70
CA ARG A 69 -16.95 -8.03 18.05
C ARG A 69 -17.06 -6.50 18.11
N PHE A 70 -16.45 -5.82 17.15
CA PHE A 70 -16.37 -4.35 17.07
C PHE A 70 -17.20 -3.79 15.92
N GLN A 71 -17.71 -4.68 15.05
CA GLN A 71 -18.46 -4.29 13.86
C GLN A 71 -19.72 -3.53 14.24
N SER A 72 -19.91 -2.33 13.63
CA SER A 72 -21.13 -1.55 13.82
C SER A 72 -22.34 -2.30 13.27
N PRO A 73 -23.49 -2.29 13.97
CA PRO A 73 -24.75 -2.84 13.45
C PRO A 73 -25.19 -2.23 12.12
N GLU A 74 -24.78 -0.99 11.83
CA GLU A 74 -25.08 -0.28 10.59
C GLU A 74 -24.43 -0.94 9.36
N VAL A 75 -23.32 -1.64 9.55
CA VAL A 75 -22.63 -2.40 8.49
C VAL A 75 -23.39 -3.71 8.18
N GLY A 76 -24.30 -4.12 9.05
CA GLY A 76 -25.09 -5.35 8.90
C GLY A 76 -24.25 -6.61 9.13
N TYR A 77 -24.74 -7.74 8.58
CA TYR A 77 -24.14 -9.08 8.77
C TYR A 77 -23.06 -9.41 7.74
N TYR A 78 -22.45 -8.41 7.09
CA TYR A 78 -21.36 -8.67 6.18
C TYR A 78 -20.14 -9.15 6.96
N LEU A 79 -19.57 -10.28 6.54
CA LEU A 79 -18.27 -10.73 7.05
C LEU A 79 -17.19 -9.86 6.43
N LEU A 80 -16.70 -8.89 7.20
CA LEU A 80 -15.57 -8.06 6.81
C LEU A 80 -14.28 -8.72 7.33
N ASP A 81 -13.50 -9.25 6.43
CA ASP A 81 -12.23 -9.95 6.70
C ASP A 81 -11.01 -9.03 6.65
N LEU A 82 -11.20 -7.77 6.18
CA LEU A 82 -10.14 -6.78 5.99
C LEU A 82 -10.58 -5.38 6.47
N ALA A 83 -9.63 -4.64 7.03
CA ALA A 83 -9.88 -3.33 7.66
C ALA A 83 -10.05 -2.15 6.69
N HIS A 84 -9.80 -2.34 5.38
CA HIS A 84 -9.65 -1.24 4.42
C HIS A 84 -8.63 -0.18 4.87
N SER A 85 -7.61 -0.62 5.60
CA SER A 85 -6.38 0.10 5.95
C SER A 85 -5.37 -0.91 6.48
N ASP A 86 -4.30 -1.14 5.73
CA ASP A 86 -3.24 -2.06 6.16
C ASP A 86 -2.62 -1.63 7.50
N TYR A 87 -2.50 -0.32 7.73
CA TYR A 87 -1.91 0.21 8.98
C TYR A 87 -2.74 -0.12 10.21
N LEU A 88 -4.06 0.12 10.14
CA LEU A 88 -4.96 -0.16 11.25
C LEU A 88 -5.05 -1.66 11.53
N GLN A 89 -5.08 -2.48 10.47
CA GLN A 89 -5.13 -3.92 10.64
C GLN A 89 -3.85 -4.47 11.27
N ILE A 90 -2.68 -4.02 10.82
CA ILE A 90 -1.40 -4.39 11.45
C ILE A 90 -1.39 -3.96 12.91
N LEU A 91 -1.86 -2.74 13.22
CA LEU A 91 -1.91 -2.24 14.60
C LEU A 91 -2.83 -3.10 15.47
N MET A 92 -4.02 -3.45 14.99
CA MET A 92 -4.97 -4.29 15.72
C MET A 92 -4.42 -5.71 15.94
N GLU A 93 -3.77 -6.29 14.93
CA GLU A 93 -3.27 -7.67 15.00
C GLU A 93 -1.96 -7.80 15.80
N THR A 94 -1.07 -6.82 15.72
CA THR A 94 0.32 -6.95 16.22
C THR A 94 0.72 -5.89 17.24
N GLY A 95 -0.15 -4.93 17.52
CA GLY A 95 0.06 -3.91 18.55
C GLY A 95 1.37 -3.13 18.37
N VAL A 96 2.10 -2.98 19.48
CA VAL A 96 3.36 -2.22 19.53
C VAL A 96 4.45 -2.79 18.63
N LEU A 97 4.46 -4.11 18.39
CA LEU A 97 5.47 -4.75 17.54
C LEU A 97 5.28 -4.34 16.06
N GLY A 98 4.03 -4.34 15.59
CA GLY A 98 3.72 -3.85 14.24
C GLY A 98 4.01 -2.36 14.08
N LEU A 99 3.65 -1.57 15.09
CA LEU A 99 3.97 -0.15 15.09
C LEU A 99 5.50 0.08 15.01
N ALA A 100 6.28 -0.64 15.81
CA ALA A 100 7.74 -0.54 15.80
C ALA A 100 8.32 -0.95 14.43
N ALA A 101 7.83 -2.03 13.82
CA ALA A 101 8.25 -2.46 12.49
C ALA A 101 7.92 -1.42 11.40
N MET A 102 6.72 -0.82 11.45
CA MET A 102 6.34 0.26 10.54
C MET A 102 7.24 1.49 10.70
N MET A 103 7.50 1.91 11.95
CA MET A 103 8.38 3.04 12.23
C MET A 103 9.82 2.78 11.77
N LEU A 104 10.34 1.57 11.96
CA LEU A 104 11.65 1.17 11.46
C LEU A 104 11.71 1.24 9.93
N ALA A 105 10.71 0.70 9.24
CA ALA A 105 10.63 0.76 7.78
C ALA A 105 10.62 2.22 7.28
N LEU A 106 9.80 3.08 7.88
CA LEU A 106 9.74 4.50 7.55
C LEU A 106 11.07 5.21 7.83
N ALA A 107 11.75 4.90 8.93
CA ALA A 107 13.06 5.46 9.27
C ALA A 107 14.13 5.06 8.23
N LEU A 108 14.17 3.79 7.81
CA LEU A 108 15.08 3.31 6.77
C LEU A 108 14.79 3.97 5.42
N MET A 109 13.53 4.08 5.05
CA MET A 109 13.12 4.78 3.83
C MET A 109 13.49 6.28 3.89
N GLY A 110 13.23 6.94 5.01
CA GLY A 110 13.60 8.34 5.21
C GLY A 110 15.11 8.56 5.12
N ARG A 111 15.92 7.68 5.73
CA ARG A 111 17.38 7.69 5.58
C ARG A 111 17.79 7.61 4.11
N ARG A 112 17.17 6.69 3.36
CA ARG A 112 17.47 6.53 1.94
C ARG A 112 17.07 7.74 1.10
N VAL A 113 15.93 8.34 1.37
CA VAL A 113 15.52 9.61 0.73
C VAL A 113 16.56 10.69 0.95
N VAL A 114 17.05 10.87 2.18
CA VAL A 114 18.09 11.86 2.50
C VAL A 114 19.39 11.59 1.71
N GLN A 115 19.80 10.32 1.58
CA GLN A 115 20.96 9.95 0.77
C GLN A 115 20.76 10.32 -0.71
N LEU A 116 19.59 10.01 -1.29
CA LEU A 116 19.28 10.32 -2.69
C LEU A 116 19.20 11.84 -2.95
N VAL A 117 18.64 12.60 -2.00
CA VAL A 117 18.62 14.07 -2.09
C VAL A 117 20.03 14.66 -2.04
N ARG A 118 20.92 14.09 -1.21
CA ARG A 118 22.33 14.52 -1.18
C ARG A 118 23.06 14.15 -2.47
N ALA A 119 22.84 12.95 -3.00
CA ALA A 119 23.43 12.50 -4.27
C ALA A 119 22.96 13.36 -5.46
N ALA A 120 21.75 13.91 -5.42
CA ALA A 120 21.23 14.78 -6.47
C ALA A 120 22.11 16.03 -6.74
N ARG A 121 22.84 16.51 -5.72
CA ARG A 121 23.75 17.68 -5.85
C ARG A 121 24.94 17.41 -6.77
N GLY A 122 25.39 16.15 -6.87
CA GLY A 122 26.45 15.69 -7.75
C GLY A 122 25.98 15.07 -9.07
N GLY A 123 24.63 15.01 -9.24
CA GLY A 123 23.99 14.30 -10.34
C GLY A 123 23.71 12.82 -10.01
N TRP A 124 22.49 12.38 -10.25
CA TRP A 124 22.11 11.00 -10.02
C TRP A 124 22.77 10.03 -10.98
N SER A 125 23.32 8.94 -10.46
CA SER A 125 23.75 7.77 -11.22
C SER A 125 22.52 7.04 -11.82
N GLY A 126 22.77 6.06 -12.70
CA GLY A 126 21.73 5.17 -13.19
C GLY A 126 21.01 4.42 -12.06
N ALA A 127 21.77 3.96 -11.07
CA ALA A 127 21.24 3.26 -9.91
C ALA A 127 20.35 4.15 -9.03
N ASP A 128 20.72 5.43 -8.84
CA ASP A 128 19.90 6.38 -8.08
C ASP A 128 18.56 6.66 -8.76
N ARG A 129 18.56 6.79 -10.10
CA ARG A 129 17.32 6.96 -10.86
C ARG A 129 16.38 5.78 -10.72
N VAL A 130 16.92 4.54 -10.76
CA VAL A 130 16.12 3.32 -10.52
C VAL A 130 15.59 3.30 -9.09
N ALA A 131 16.43 3.63 -8.09
CA ALA A 131 15.99 3.71 -6.71
C ALA A 131 14.86 4.73 -6.52
N VAL A 132 14.96 5.91 -7.13
CA VAL A 132 13.89 6.93 -7.07
C VAL A 132 12.59 6.41 -7.70
N ALA A 133 12.66 5.77 -8.87
CA ALA A 133 11.47 5.19 -9.51
C ALA A 133 10.81 4.11 -8.62
N CYS A 134 11.60 3.23 -8.01
CA CYS A 134 11.10 2.24 -7.06
C CYS A 134 10.51 2.90 -5.80
N GLY A 135 11.15 3.96 -5.30
CA GLY A 135 10.64 4.74 -4.16
C GLY A 135 9.29 5.39 -4.42
N LEU A 136 9.07 5.90 -5.64
CA LEU A 136 7.76 6.44 -6.05
C LEU A 136 6.69 5.37 -6.12
N GLY A 137 7.00 4.17 -6.64
CA GLY A 137 6.08 3.03 -6.63
C GLY A 137 5.73 2.58 -5.21
N LEU A 138 6.71 2.54 -4.31
CA LEU A 138 6.47 2.28 -2.88
C LEU A 138 5.60 3.35 -2.25
N LEU A 139 5.87 4.62 -2.49
CA LEU A 139 5.09 5.73 -1.96
C LEU A 139 3.62 5.60 -2.38
N ALA A 140 3.37 5.31 -3.66
CA ALA A 140 2.02 5.08 -4.17
C ALA A 140 1.33 3.91 -3.44
N THR A 141 2.03 2.79 -3.25
CA THR A 141 1.51 1.62 -2.51
C THR A 141 1.20 1.97 -1.05
N LEU A 142 2.11 2.69 -0.37
CA LEU A 142 1.91 3.10 1.02
C LEU A 142 0.76 4.10 1.19
N LEU A 143 0.62 5.06 0.26
CA LEU A 143 -0.53 5.96 0.27
C LEU A 143 -1.85 5.21 0.04
N HIS A 144 -1.85 4.23 -0.86
CA HIS A 144 -3.02 3.38 -1.09
C HIS A 144 -3.35 2.51 0.13
N ALA A 145 -2.35 1.99 0.83
CA ALA A 145 -2.50 1.19 2.06
C ALA A 145 -3.20 1.95 3.21
N TRP A 146 -3.29 3.28 3.14
CA TRP A 146 -4.06 4.10 4.08
C TRP A 146 -5.56 3.92 3.94
N VAL A 147 -6.04 3.73 2.71
CA VAL A 147 -7.47 3.70 2.36
C VAL A 147 -7.95 2.34 1.90
N ASP A 148 -7.03 1.38 1.73
CA ASP A 148 -7.33 0.01 1.31
C ASP A 148 -6.28 -0.97 1.85
N TYR A 149 -6.26 -2.22 1.35
CA TYR A 149 -5.41 -3.33 1.82
C TYR A 149 -4.47 -3.90 0.74
N PRO A 150 -3.73 -3.07 -0.03
CA PRO A 150 -2.87 -3.57 -1.11
C PRO A 150 -1.82 -4.56 -0.62
N LEU A 151 -1.31 -4.42 0.60
CA LEU A 151 -0.26 -5.28 1.14
C LEU A 151 -0.78 -6.64 1.65
N ARG A 152 -2.10 -6.83 1.73
CA ARG A 152 -2.72 -8.14 2.02
C ARG A 152 -2.88 -9.01 0.77
N ILE A 153 -2.73 -8.43 -0.41
CA ILE A 153 -2.71 -9.17 -1.69
C ILE A 153 -1.28 -9.66 -1.92
N PRO A 154 -1.01 -11.00 -1.95
CA PRO A 154 0.36 -11.53 -2.00
C PRO A 154 1.19 -10.99 -3.15
N ALA A 155 0.62 -10.83 -4.35
CA ALA A 155 1.32 -10.29 -5.50
C ALA A 155 1.80 -8.85 -5.26
N ASN A 156 0.96 -8.01 -4.66
CA ASN A 156 1.31 -6.62 -4.34
C ASN A 156 2.34 -6.54 -3.21
N ALA A 157 2.22 -7.40 -2.19
CA ALA A 157 3.20 -7.49 -1.10
C ALA A 157 4.57 -7.91 -1.62
N MET A 158 4.64 -8.89 -2.51
CA MET A 158 5.89 -9.31 -3.17
C MET A 158 6.49 -8.18 -4.00
N LEU A 159 5.68 -7.48 -4.79
CA LEU A 159 6.13 -6.33 -5.57
C LEU A 159 6.65 -5.22 -4.64
N ALA A 160 5.92 -4.87 -3.58
CA ALA A 160 6.35 -3.87 -2.61
C ALA A 160 7.67 -4.25 -1.93
N ALA A 161 7.84 -5.52 -1.55
CA ALA A 161 9.07 -6.03 -0.98
C ALA A 161 10.25 -5.94 -1.97
N PHE A 162 10.03 -6.28 -3.24
CA PHE A 162 11.02 -6.12 -4.30
C PHE A 162 11.41 -4.66 -4.50
N LEU A 163 10.42 -3.76 -4.64
CA LEU A 163 10.66 -2.33 -4.79
C LEU A 163 11.41 -1.75 -3.59
N LEU A 164 11.07 -2.20 -2.37
CA LEU A 164 11.76 -1.79 -1.15
C LEU A 164 13.22 -2.24 -1.15
N GLY A 165 13.50 -3.49 -1.54
CA GLY A 165 14.85 -4.01 -1.67
C GLY A 165 15.71 -3.20 -2.64
N VAL A 166 15.15 -2.88 -3.83
CA VAL A 166 15.86 -2.05 -4.82
C VAL A 166 16.04 -0.62 -4.33
N PHE A 167 15.01 -0.04 -3.70
CA PHE A 167 15.07 1.33 -3.16
C PHE A 167 16.12 1.48 -2.07
N LEU A 168 16.21 0.51 -1.15
CA LEU A 168 17.16 0.54 -0.03
C LEU A 168 18.59 0.14 -0.41
N ARG A 169 18.82 -0.40 -1.61
CA ARG A 169 20.13 -0.81 -2.07
C ARG A 169 21.07 0.39 -2.10
N GLU A 170 22.18 0.29 -1.38
CA GLU A 170 23.26 1.28 -1.46
C GLU A 170 24.12 1.02 -2.71
N PRO A 171 24.56 2.07 -3.43
CA PRO A 171 25.48 1.88 -4.54
C PRO A 171 26.80 1.27 -4.01
N PRO A 172 27.49 0.43 -4.80
CA PRO A 172 28.81 -0.07 -4.41
C PRO A 172 29.75 1.11 -4.17
N PRO A 173 30.67 0.98 -3.20
CA PRO A 173 31.68 2.01 -2.97
C PRO A 173 32.48 2.25 -4.27
N ALA A 174 32.82 3.51 -4.53
CA ALA A 174 33.67 3.86 -5.66
C ALA A 174 34.97 3.06 -5.60
N PRO A 175 35.47 2.53 -6.72
CA PRO A 175 36.73 1.77 -6.73
C PRO A 175 37.85 2.66 -6.17
N ALA A 176 38.50 2.15 -5.12
CA ALA A 176 39.64 2.82 -4.53
C ALA A 176 40.74 2.93 -5.60
N GLY A 177 41.06 4.15 -6.07
CA GLY A 177 42.23 4.36 -6.92
C GLY A 177 42.04 5.15 -8.22
N GLN A 178 40.95 5.88 -8.43
CA GLN A 178 40.85 6.84 -9.54
C GLN A 178 40.99 8.28 -9.05
N HIS A 179 42.10 8.54 -8.40
CA HIS A 179 42.63 9.91 -8.30
C HIS A 179 43.71 10.06 -9.40
N VAL A 180 43.30 10.55 -10.56
CA VAL A 180 44.22 11.08 -11.58
C VAL A 180 44.09 12.58 -11.56
#